data_1e43bb9ba35a6d4e72debcbe499ba8e8
#
_entry.id   1e43bb9ba35a6d4e72debcbe499ba8e8
#
_cell.length_a   1.000
_cell.length_b   1.000
_cell.length_c   1.000
_cell.angle_alpha   90.00
_cell.angle_beta   90.00
_cell.angle_gamma   90.00
#
_symmetry.space_group_name_H-M   'P 1'
#
loop_
_entity.id
_entity.type
_entity.pdbx_description
1 polymer ?
#
loop_
_entity_poly.entity_id
_entity_poly.type
_entity_poly.pdbx_seq_one_letter_code
_entity_poly.pdbx_strand_id
1 'polypeptide(L)'
;FEKVYRGFYCAAYSLLSDVCVWPVINGSAFYIDDFPSPVPAGEGEFIQRDYHMDIKIFYTNVWWPDIEELWKKHGIRYTGLVIEDYSDENQAPFEGNDDLQRFRYFGNKLLDDGGEIGFHGYNHMPLVPEDFDYKNQFDTYRQWKSREDMRLSIEELNRFCTWLFPKEKFQVYVPPSNILSEEGRQILVEDFPQIRAIASIYFPGEFEYSQDFMVSEDGMIETPRIISGYIIGSYMETGAI
;
A
#
# COMPACT_ATOMS: atom_id res chain seq x y z
N PHE A 1 -23.16 0.23 13.33
CA PHE A 1 -22.05 0.78 14.12
C PHE A 1 -20.77 0.58 13.36
N GLU A 2 -20.21 1.65 12.83
CA GLU A 2 -18.94 1.56 12.16
C GLU A 2 -17.80 1.47 13.18
N LYS A 3 -16.86 0.58 12.94
CA LYS A 3 -15.72 0.31 13.81
C LYS A 3 -14.83 1.54 14.03
N VAL A 4 -14.82 2.49 13.10
CA VAL A 4 -14.09 3.77 13.20
C VAL A 4 -14.51 4.60 14.41
N TYR A 5 -15.76 4.47 14.87
CA TYR A 5 -16.25 5.20 16.05
C TYR A 5 -15.98 4.49 17.38
N ARG A 6 -15.26 3.38 17.35
CA ARG A 6 -15.01 2.55 18.55
C ARG A 6 -14.33 3.38 19.68
N GLY A 7 -13.42 4.26 19.32
CA GLY A 7 -12.76 5.15 20.27
C GLY A 7 -13.74 6.03 21.05
N PHE A 8 -14.74 6.58 20.37
CA PHE A 8 -15.79 7.38 21.03
C PHE A 8 -16.64 6.54 21.98
N TYR A 9 -16.97 5.30 21.61
CA TYR A 9 -17.72 4.41 22.50
C TYR A 9 -16.90 4.02 23.71
N CYS A 10 -15.63 3.67 23.53
CA CYS A 10 -14.75 3.37 24.66
C CYS A 10 -14.62 4.57 25.59
N ALA A 11 -14.46 5.79 25.07
CA ALA A 11 -14.42 7.01 25.87
C ALA A 11 -15.74 7.25 26.61
N ALA A 12 -16.88 7.17 25.94
CA ALA A 12 -18.19 7.34 26.56
C ALA A 12 -18.44 6.27 27.64
N TYR A 13 -18.08 5.02 27.36
CA TYR A 13 -18.25 3.91 28.31
C TYR A 13 -17.37 4.08 29.54
N SER A 14 -16.14 4.57 29.39
CA SER A 14 -15.23 4.82 30.51
C SER A 14 -15.74 5.92 31.46
N LEU A 15 -16.62 6.82 30.99
CA LEU A 15 -17.27 7.84 31.84
C LEU A 15 -18.45 7.28 32.63
N LEU A 16 -18.98 6.14 32.25
CA LEU A 16 -20.15 5.51 32.87
C LEU A 16 -19.80 4.35 33.83
N SER A 17 -18.56 3.95 33.85
CA SER A 17 -18.10 2.78 34.64
C SER A 17 -16.89 3.14 35.49
N ASP A 18 -16.89 2.71 36.75
CA ASP A 18 -15.75 2.89 37.66
C ASP A 18 -14.52 2.10 37.18
N VAL A 19 -14.73 1.00 36.46
CA VAL A 19 -13.67 0.18 35.85
C VAL A 19 -14.08 -0.18 34.43
N CYS A 20 -13.19 0.11 33.48
CA CYS A 20 -13.39 -0.21 32.08
C CYS A 20 -12.11 -0.83 31.51
N VAL A 21 -12.23 -2.00 30.88
CA VAL A 21 -11.09 -2.72 30.29
C VAL A 21 -11.43 -3.05 28.83
N TRP A 22 -10.54 -2.67 27.93
CA TRP A 22 -10.62 -3.03 26.51
C TRP A 22 -9.24 -3.34 25.95
N PRO A 23 -9.13 -4.19 24.92
CA PRO A 23 -7.85 -4.45 24.26
C PRO A 23 -7.38 -3.20 23.50
N VAL A 24 -6.10 -2.89 23.62
CA VAL A 24 -5.46 -1.80 22.88
C VAL A 24 -4.25 -2.37 22.13
N ILE A 25 -4.24 -2.21 20.81
CA ILE A 25 -3.05 -2.38 20.00
C ILE A 25 -2.42 -1.00 19.85
N ASN A 26 -1.30 -0.78 20.54
CA ASN A 26 -0.55 0.47 20.43
C ASN A 26 0.50 0.33 19.32
N GLY A 27 0.02 0.27 18.09
CA GLY A 27 0.85 0.13 16.91
C GLY A 27 0.34 1.00 15.78
N SER A 28 1.25 1.41 14.92
CA SER A 28 0.95 2.11 13.67
C SER A 28 1.78 1.55 12.53
N ALA A 29 1.20 1.45 11.35
CA ALA A 29 1.87 1.10 10.11
C ALA A 29 1.80 2.29 9.15
N PHE A 30 2.91 2.59 8.49
CA PHE A 30 3.03 3.70 7.55
C PHE A 30 3.47 3.16 6.20
N TYR A 31 2.65 3.40 5.19
CA TYR A 31 2.85 2.91 3.85
C TYR A 31 3.19 4.06 2.90
N ILE A 32 4.15 3.84 2.01
CA ILE A 32 4.42 4.70 0.87
C ILE A 32 3.95 3.94 -0.36
N ASP A 33 2.76 4.28 -0.84
CA ASP A 33 2.20 3.70 -2.06
C ASP A 33 3.04 4.10 -3.28
N ASP A 34 2.97 3.33 -4.36
CA ASP A 34 3.65 3.61 -5.63
C ASP A 34 5.16 3.82 -5.47
N PHE A 35 5.76 3.13 -4.52
CA PHE A 35 7.18 3.29 -4.22
C PHE A 35 8.07 2.77 -5.36
N PRO A 36 9.16 3.46 -5.70
CA PRO A 36 9.70 4.67 -5.07
C PRO A 36 9.14 5.98 -5.64
N SER A 37 8.38 5.95 -6.71
CA SER A 37 7.68 7.07 -7.32
C SER A 37 6.89 6.57 -8.55
N PRO A 38 5.65 7.02 -8.76
CA PRO A 38 4.85 6.64 -9.93
C PRO A 38 5.43 7.19 -11.25
N VAL A 39 6.15 8.32 -11.17
CA VAL A 39 6.75 8.97 -12.34
C VAL A 39 8.25 9.14 -12.11
N PRO A 40 9.10 8.38 -12.80
CA PRO A 40 10.54 8.39 -12.58
C PRO A 40 11.24 9.66 -13.04
N ALA A 41 10.67 10.36 -14.01
CA ALA A 41 11.21 11.60 -14.58
C ALA A 41 10.12 12.39 -15.31
N GLY A 42 10.41 13.64 -15.67
CA GLY A 42 9.52 14.51 -16.45
C GLY A 42 9.20 15.82 -15.77
N GLU A 43 8.23 16.54 -16.33
CA GLU A 43 7.78 17.83 -15.84
C GLU A 43 6.44 17.67 -15.10
N GLY A 44 6.49 17.68 -13.76
CA GLY A 44 5.30 17.85 -12.96
C GLY A 44 4.93 19.34 -12.89
N GLU A 45 3.75 19.72 -13.38
CA GLU A 45 3.33 21.13 -13.46
C GLU A 45 3.51 21.88 -12.14
N PHE A 46 3.04 21.30 -11.03
CA PHE A 46 3.12 21.94 -9.73
C PHE A 46 4.53 21.93 -9.15
N ILE A 47 5.31 20.87 -9.38
CA ILE A 47 6.70 20.77 -8.98
C ILE A 47 7.53 21.82 -9.72
N GLN A 48 7.33 21.93 -11.03
CA GLN A 48 8.04 22.92 -11.83
C GLN A 48 7.65 24.36 -11.42
N ARG A 49 6.37 24.62 -11.15
CA ARG A 49 5.87 25.91 -10.71
C ARG A 49 6.46 26.34 -9.36
N ASP A 50 6.43 25.43 -8.38
CA ASP A 50 6.71 25.77 -6.98
C ASP A 50 8.19 25.58 -6.60
N TYR A 51 8.89 24.63 -7.23
CA TYR A 51 10.27 24.25 -6.90
C TYR A 51 11.26 24.49 -8.02
N HIS A 52 10.80 24.76 -9.25
CA HIS A 52 11.66 24.92 -10.45
C HIS A 52 12.56 23.70 -10.71
N MET A 53 12.04 22.50 -10.47
CA MET A 53 12.73 21.23 -10.57
C MET A 53 11.96 20.26 -11.45
N ASP A 54 12.66 19.31 -12.08
CA ASP A 54 12.00 18.14 -12.60
C ASP A 54 11.60 17.16 -11.46
N ILE A 55 10.75 16.19 -11.78
CA ILE A 55 10.23 15.24 -10.81
C ILE A 55 11.34 14.45 -10.13
N LYS A 56 12.34 13.97 -10.87
CA LYS A 56 13.45 13.18 -10.32
C LYS A 56 14.28 13.98 -9.33
N ILE A 57 14.59 15.21 -9.65
CA ILE A 57 15.34 16.13 -8.77
C ILE A 57 14.52 16.43 -7.52
N PHE A 58 13.24 16.72 -7.69
CA PHE A 58 12.32 16.96 -6.57
C PHE A 58 12.24 15.77 -5.60
N TYR A 59 12.01 14.56 -6.12
CA TYR A 59 11.93 13.36 -5.26
C TYR A 59 13.23 13.07 -4.52
N THR A 60 14.38 13.36 -5.16
CA THR A 60 15.69 13.12 -4.54
C THR A 60 16.05 14.17 -3.51
N ASN A 61 15.78 15.47 -3.81
CA ASN A 61 16.32 16.58 -3.03
C ASN A 61 15.31 17.22 -2.07
N VAL A 62 14.02 16.96 -2.22
CA VAL A 62 12.96 17.53 -1.39
C VAL A 62 12.16 16.43 -0.73
N TRP A 63 11.42 15.64 -1.53
CA TRP A 63 10.46 14.69 -0.99
C TRP A 63 11.10 13.62 -0.11
N TRP A 64 12.18 12.99 -0.55
CA TRP A 64 12.83 11.95 0.25
C TRP A 64 13.49 12.49 1.52
N PRO A 65 14.22 13.61 1.50
CA PRO A 65 14.70 14.24 2.73
C PRO A 65 13.61 14.59 3.73
N ASP A 66 12.43 15.03 3.29
CA ASP A 66 11.29 15.31 4.17
C ASP A 66 10.77 14.01 4.81
N ILE A 67 10.69 12.90 4.07
CA ILE A 67 10.34 11.58 4.58
C ILE A 67 11.36 11.11 5.63
N GLU A 68 12.66 11.27 5.37
CA GLU A 68 13.74 10.95 6.32
C GLU A 68 13.65 11.81 7.60
N GLU A 69 13.32 13.10 7.47
CA GLU A 69 13.16 13.99 8.62
C GLU A 69 12.01 13.54 9.52
N LEU A 70 10.84 13.23 8.93
CA LEU A 70 9.69 12.72 9.66
C LEU A 70 10.03 11.41 10.39
N TRP A 71 10.72 10.51 9.72
CA TRP A 71 11.16 9.27 10.34
C TRP A 71 12.10 9.53 11.53
N LYS A 72 13.13 10.36 11.36
CA LYS A 72 14.09 10.68 12.43
C LYS A 72 13.42 11.38 13.61
N LYS A 73 12.50 12.30 13.33
CA LYS A 73 11.78 13.08 14.32
C LYS A 73 10.77 12.26 15.13
N HIS A 74 10.06 11.36 14.49
CA HIS A 74 8.92 10.66 15.07
C HIS A 74 9.14 9.16 15.27
N GLY A 75 10.28 8.60 14.86
CA GLY A 75 10.55 7.17 14.93
C GLY A 75 9.69 6.31 14.01
N ILE A 76 9.13 6.91 12.95
CA ILE A 76 8.31 6.22 11.97
C ILE A 76 9.16 5.19 11.23
N ARG A 77 8.57 4.04 10.89
CA ARG A 77 9.14 3.08 9.95
C ARG A 77 8.18 2.94 8.80
N TYR A 78 8.68 3.11 7.60
CA TYR A 78 7.87 3.04 6.40
C TYR A 78 7.97 1.68 5.73
N THR A 79 6.86 1.21 5.16
CA THR A 79 6.83 0.13 4.18
C THR A 79 6.72 0.77 2.80
N GLY A 80 7.74 0.63 1.96
CA GLY A 80 7.71 1.08 0.57
C GLY A 80 7.02 0.03 -0.30
N LEU A 81 5.89 0.38 -0.88
CA LEU A 81 5.02 -0.53 -1.61
C LEU A 81 5.34 -0.47 -3.11
N VAL A 82 6.12 -1.43 -3.58
CA VAL A 82 6.65 -1.43 -4.94
C VAL A 82 5.58 -1.77 -5.96
N ILE A 83 5.55 -0.98 -7.02
CA ILE A 83 4.98 -1.29 -8.32
C ILE A 83 6.14 -1.39 -9.29
N GLU A 84 6.20 -2.48 -10.05
CA GLU A 84 7.31 -2.69 -10.99
C GLU A 84 7.17 -1.81 -12.23
N ASP A 85 5.96 -1.77 -12.78
CA ASP A 85 5.66 -1.07 -14.02
C ASP A 85 4.29 -0.39 -13.96
N TYR A 86 4.00 0.49 -14.90
CA TYR A 86 2.70 1.16 -15.06
C TYR A 86 2.06 0.86 -16.41
N SER A 87 2.35 -0.31 -16.96
CA SER A 87 1.74 -0.78 -18.20
C SER A 87 0.30 -1.24 -17.99
N ASP A 88 -0.41 -1.38 -19.11
CA ASP A 88 -1.75 -1.97 -19.15
C ASP A 88 -1.73 -3.48 -19.40
N GLU A 89 -0.61 -4.15 -19.17
CA GLU A 89 -0.47 -5.58 -19.37
C GLU A 89 -1.31 -6.36 -18.37
N ASN A 90 -2.20 -7.19 -18.88
CA ASN A 90 -3.10 -8.01 -18.06
C ASN A 90 -3.01 -9.50 -18.37
N GLN A 91 -1.98 -9.90 -19.09
CA GLN A 91 -1.70 -11.28 -19.49
C GLN A 91 -0.19 -11.49 -19.63
N ALA A 92 0.29 -12.61 -19.12
CA ALA A 92 1.70 -13.01 -19.26
C ALA A 92 2.07 -13.37 -20.72
N PRO A 93 3.36 -13.29 -21.15
CA PRO A 93 4.52 -12.91 -20.33
C PRO A 93 4.60 -11.39 -20.09
N PHE A 94 5.10 -11.00 -18.93
CA PHE A 94 5.26 -9.60 -18.57
C PHE A 94 6.64 -9.09 -18.95
N GLU A 95 6.72 -7.81 -19.33
CA GLU A 95 7.98 -7.13 -19.58
C GLU A 95 8.53 -6.56 -18.26
N GLY A 96 9.83 -6.80 -18.01
CA GLY A 96 10.49 -6.30 -16.82
C GLY A 96 10.83 -4.81 -16.93
N ASN A 97 10.91 -4.13 -15.79
CA ASN A 97 11.30 -2.72 -15.74
C ASN A 97 12.82 -2.54 -15.84
N ASP A 98 13.26 -1.56 -16.64
CA ASP A 98 14.68 -1.25 -16.88
C ASP A 98 15.24 -0.18 -15.93
N ASP A 99 14.40 0.58 -15.21
CA ASP A 99 14.85 1.67 -14.32
C ASP A 99 15.29 1.18 -12.94
N LEU A 100 16.22 0.26 -12.93
CA LEU A 100 16.72 -0.38 -11.72
C LEU A 100 17.46 0.56 -10.77
N GLN A 101 18.06 1.63 -11.30
CA GLN A 101 18.83 2.56 -10.49
C GLN A 101 17.93 3.34 -9.51
N ARG A 102 16.76 3.74 -9.96
CA ARG A 102 15.78 4.43 -9.12
C ARG A 102 15.30 3.55 -7.98
N PHE A 103 14.90 2.32 -8.29
CA PHE A 103 14.47 1.36 -7.28
C PHE A 103 15.57 1.06 -6.25
N ARG A 104 16.80 0.84 -6.70
CA ARG A 104 17.93 0.59 -5.79
C ARG A 104 18.27 1.79 -4.93
N TYR A 105 18.24 2.98 -5.49
CA TYR A 105 18.57 4.20 -4.76
C TYR A 105 17.62 4.43 -3.60
N PHE A 106 16.33 4.50 -3.86
CA PHE A 106 15.33 4.74 -2.83
C PHE A 106 15.10 3.53 -1.93
N GLY A 107 15.12 2.32 -2.49
CA GLY A 107 14.94 1.10 -1.71
C GLY A 107 16.06 0.88 -0.69
N ASN A 108 17.33 1.07 -1.08
CA ASN A 108 18.43 0.98 -0.12
C ASN A 108 18.32 2.05 0.97
N LYS A 109 17.97 3.29 0.62
CA LYS A 109 17.75 4.34 1.63
C LYS A 109 16.64 3.97 2.62
N LEU A 110 15.52 3.46 2.12
CA LEU A 110 14.42 2.98 2.95
C LEU A 110 14.88 1.88 3.91
N LEU A 111 15.61 0.89 3.42
CA LEU A 111 16.11 -0.24 4.19
C LEU A 111 17.18 0.18 5.21
N ASP A 112 18.10 1.06 4.83
CA ASP A 112 19.13 1.61 5.71
C ASP A 112 18.50 2.40 6.87
N ASP A 113 17.37 3.02 6.63
CA ASP A 113 16.57 3.74 7.63
C ASP A 113 15.69 2.79 8.48
N GLY A 114 15.76 1.48 8.25
CA GLY A 114 15.03 0.46 9.01
C GLY A 114 13.58 0.30 8.59
N GLY A 115 13.23 0.75 7.39
CA GLY A 115 11.97 0.45 6.72
C GLY A 115 11.96 -0.95 6.11
N GLU A 116 10.90 -1.27 5.38
CA GLU A 116 10.75 -2.54 4.67
C GLU A 116 10.17 -2.34 3.26
N ILE A 117 10.33 -3.34 2.40
CA ILE A 117 9.73 -3.38 1.08
C ILE A 117 8.49 -4.27 1.12
N GLY A 118 7.39 -3.79 0.58
CA GLY A 118 6.15 -4.52 0.34
C GLY A 118 5.71 -4.41 -1.12
N PHE A 119 4.58 -5.01 -1.44
CA PHE A 119 4.04 -5.09 -2.80
C PHE A 119 2.77 -4.26 -2.95
N HIS A 120 2.64 -3.59 -4.10
CA HIS A 120 1.44 -2.84 -4.50
C HIS A 120 0.91 -3.27 -5.89
N GLY A 121 1.13 -4.52 -6.23
CA GLY A 121 0.81 -5.06 -7.54
C GLY A 121 1.93 -4.87 -8.57
N TYR A 122 1.90 -5.66 -9.64
CA TYR A 122 2.90 -5.58 -10.71
C TYR A 122 2.83 -4.22 -11.42
N ASN A 123 1.63 -3.81 -11.82
CA ASN A 123 1.39 -2.63 -12.64
C ASN A 123 0.22 -1.75 -12.12
N HIS A 124 0.04 -1.67 -10.82
CA HIS A 124 -1.06 -0.96 -10.17
C HIS A 124 -2.46 -1.48 -10.52
N MET A 125 -2.57 -2.69 -11.05
CA MET A 125 -3.88 -3.31 -11.30
C MET A 125 -4.28 -4.17 -10.12
N PRO A 126 -5.52 -4.01 -9.59
CA PRO A 126 -6.04 -4.88 -8.54
C PRO A 126 -6.08 -6.35 -8.97
N LEU A 127 -5.91 -7.27 -8.03
CA LEU A 127 -6.04 -8.71 -8.30
C LEU A 127 -7.52 -9.09 -8.35
N VAL A 128 -8.11 -8.93 -9.53
CA VAL A 128 -9.52 -9.21 -9.80
C VAL A 128 -9.70 -10.01 -11.08
N PRO A 129 -10.65 -10.97 -11.14
CA PRO A 129 -10.94 -11.74 -12.35
C PRO A 129 -11.58 -10.90 -13.46
N GLU A 130 -11.67 -11.44 -14.68
CA GLU A 130 -12.16 -10.75 -15.87
C GLU A 130 -13.62 -10.26 -15.76
N ASP A 131 -14.44 -10.92 -14.94
CA ASP A 131 -15.84 -10.60 -14.73
C ASP A 131 -16.10 -9.73 -13.48
N PHE A 132 -15.05 -9.20 -12.87
CA PHE A 132 -15.17 -8.40 -11.66
C PHE A 132 -15.89 -7.08 -11.92
N ASP A 133 -16.94 -6.80 -11.14
CA ASP A 133 -17.73 -5.58 -11.25
C ASP A 133 -17.17 -4.47 -10.35
N TYR A 134 -16.54 -3.48 -10.96
CA TYR A 134 -16.04 -2.28 -10.26
C TYR A 134 -17.13 -1.28 -9.84
N LYS A 135 -18.41 -1.56 -10.10
CA LYS A 135 -19.55 -0.67 -9.78
C LYS A 135 -19.41 0.74 -10.34
N ASN A 136 -18.84 0.86 -11.53
CA ASN A 136 -18.57 2.13 -12.22
C ASN A 136 -17.67 3.10 -11.43
N GLN A 137 -16.84 2.59 -10.52
CA GLN A 137 -15.93 3.45 -9.73
C GLN A 137 -14.51 3.54 -10.30
N PHE A 138 -14.11 2.56 -11.10
CA PHE A 138 -12.73 2.43 -11.60
C PHE A 138 -12.70 1.97 -13.05
N ASP A 139 -13.39 2.69 -13.92
CA ASP A 139 -13.57 2.34 -15.35
C ASP A 139 -12.25 2.26 -16.16
N THR A 140 -11.16 2.76 -15.62
CA THR A 140 -9.83 2.74 -16.26
C THR A 140 -9.04 1.46 -16.00
N TYR A 141 -9.40 0.67 -15.00
CA TYR A 141 -8.69 -0.57 -14.73
C TYR A 141 -9.11 -1.67 -15.69
N ARG A 142 -8.12 -2.40 -16.18
CA ARG A 142 -8.34 -3.67 -16.85
C ARG A 142 -8.44 -4.78 -15.81
N GLN A 143 -9.14 -5.85 -16.17
CA GLN A 143 -9.19 -7.08 -15.39
C GLN A 143 -8.16 -8.07 -15.93
N TRP A 144 -7.62 -8.90 -15.09
CA TRP A 144 -6.72 -9.98 -15.49
C TRP A 144 -7.46 -11.01 -16.35
N LYS A 145 -6.79 -11.56 -17.35
CA LYS A 145 -7.38 -12.55 -18.26
C LYS A 145 -7.65 -13.89 -17.62
N SER A 146 -6.89 -14.22 -16.58
CA SER A 146 -7.04 -15.47 -15.85
C SER A 146 -6.48 -15.38 -14.43
N ARG A 147 -6.86 -16.33 -13.57
CA ARG A 147 -6.23 -16.53 -12.26
C ARG A 147 -4.72 -16.71 -12.38
N GLU A 148 -4.27 -17.43 -13.41
CA GLU A 148 -2.85 -17.65 -13.64
C GLU A 148 -2.11 -16.35 -14.01
N ASP A 149 -2.71 -15.46 -14.77
CA ASP A 149 -2.11 -14.15 -15.07
C ASP A 149 -1.98 -13.29 -13.82
N MET A 150 -2.98 -13.30 -12.93
CA MET A 150 -2.88 -12.66 -11.60
C MET A 150 -1.72 -13.24 -10.79
N ARG A 151 -1.59 -14.56 -10.73
CA ARG A 151 -0.51 -15.24 -10.01
C ARG A 151 0.85 -14.89 -10.58
N LEU A 152 0.99 -14.96 -11.90
CA LEU A 152 2.24 -14.65 -12.61
C LEU A 152 2.65 -13.19 -12.45
N SER A 153 1.69 -12.25 -12.33
CA SER A 153 2.00 -10.85 -12.09
C SER A 153 2.70 -10.63 -10.72
N ILE A 154 2.23 -11.32 -9.70
CA ILE A 154 2.86 -11.26 -8.36
C ILE A 154 4.18 -12.04 -8.34
N GLU A 155 4.28 -13.13 -9.09
CA GLU A 155 5.55 -13.86 -9.25
C GLU A 155 6.62 -12.99 -9.90
N GLU A 156 6.28 -12.23 -10.95
CA GLU A 156 7.18 -11.30 -11.62
C GLU A 156 7.62 -10.18 -10.66
N LEU A 157 6.69 -9.53 -9.98
CA LEU A 157 7.02 -8.51 -8.98
C LEU A 157 7.92 -9.06 -7.86
N ASN A 158 7.66 -10.28 -7.39
CA ASN A 158 8.50 -10.94 -6.40
C ASN A 158 9.90 -11.25 -6.95
N ARG A 159 10.01 -11.71 -8.20
CA ARG A 159 11.28 -11.94 -8.90
C ARG A 159 12.07 -10.63 -9.01
N PHE A 160 11.42 -9.56 -9.45
CA PHE A 160 12.00 -8.22 -9.60
C PHE A 160 12.54 -7.70 -8.26
N CYS A 161 11.71 -7.70 -7.22
CA CYS A 161 12.14 -7.24 -5.90
C CYS A 161 13.25 -8.11 -5.29
N THR A 162 13.19 -9.45 -5.47
CA THR A 162 14.24 -10.35 -5.00
C THR A 162 15.58 -10.09 -5.68
N TRP A 163 15.55 -9.77 -6.96
CA TRP A 163 16.77 -9.41 -7.68
C TRP A 163 17.36 -8.07 -7.24
N LEU A 164 16.51 -7.10 -6.90
CA LEU A 164 16.97 -5.80 -6.37
C LEU A 164 17.46 -5.90 -4.92
N PHE A 165 16.76 -6.65 -4.08
CA PHE A 165 16.94 -6.73 -2.63
C PHE A 165 16.98 -8.19 -2.14
N PRO A 166 18.05 -8.94 -2.49
CA PRO A 166 18.08 -10.40 -2.30
C PRO A 166 18.13 -10.87 -0.84
N LYS A 167 18.30 -9.97 0.11
CA LYS A 167 18.33 -10.28 1.55
C LYS A 167 17.00 -10.01 2.25
N GLU A 168 16.09 -9.33 1.55
CA GLU A 168 14.83 -8.89 2.13
C GLU A 168 13.72 -9.93 1.99
N LYS A 169 12.71 -9.79 2.83
CA LYS A 169 11.48 -10.60 2.79
C LYS A 169 10.30 -9.67 2.57
N PHE A 170 9.56 -9.93 1.52
CA PHE A 170 8.40 -9.12 1.12
C PHE A 170 7.15 -9.72 1.77
N GLN A 171 6.77 -9.19 2.93
CA GLN A 171 5.73 -9.76 3.78
C GLN A 171 4.41 -9.00 3.74
N VAL A 172 4.39 -7.84 3.12
CA VAL A 172 3.23 -6.94 3.09
C VAL A 172 2.72 -6.79 1.66
N TYR A 173 1.41 -6.91 1.49
CA TYR A 173 0.71 -6.58 0.25
C TYR A 173 -0.35 -5.51 0.54
N VAL A 174 -0.35 -4.45 -0.23
CA VAL A 174 -1.41 -3.44 -0.23
C VAL A 174 -2.07 -3.46 -1.60
N PRO A 175 -3.37 -3.77 -1.69
CA PRO A 175 -4.05 -3.82 -2.98
C PRO A 175 -4.07 -2.46 -3.67
N PRO A 176 -3.78 -2.38 -4.98
CA PRO A 176 -4.00 -1.17 -5.77
C PRO A 176 -5.43 -0.67 -5.60
N SER A 177 -5.60 0.63 -5.39
CA SER A 177 -6.88 1.28 -5.08
C SER A 177 -7.69 0.61 -3.96
N ASN A 178 -7.03 -0.15 -3.09
CA ASN A 178 -7.63 -0.92 -1.99
C ASN A 178 -8.64 -1.99 -2.43
N ILE A 179 -8.53 -2.48 -3.66
CA ILE A 179 -9.41 -3.49 -4.24
C ILE A 179 -8.67 -4.83 -4.29
N LEU A 180 -9.28 -5.84 -3.73
CA LEU A 180 -8.80 -7.22 -3.75
C LEU A 180 -10.00 -8.15 -3.83
N SER A 181 -10.06 -8.98 -4.87
CA SER A 181 -11.08 -10.01 -4.97
C SER A 181 -10.77 -11.18 -4.04
N GLU A 182 -11.77 -11.99 -3.76
CA GLU A 182 -11.60 -13.25 -3.02
C GLU A 182 -10.57 -14.16 -3.71
N GLU A 183 -10.65 -14.26 -5.04
CA GLU A 183 -9.69 -15.05 -5.83
C GLU A 183 -8.28 -14.49 -5.76
N GLY A 184 -8.12 -13.16 -5.84
CA GLY A 184 -6.83 -12.50 -5.66
C GLY A 184 -6.26 -12.72 -4.27
N ARG A 185 -7.10 -12.70 -3.23
CA ARG A 185 -6.70 -13.01 -1.87
C ARG A 185 -6.23 -14.47 -1.72
N GLN A 186 -6.96 -15.41 -2.31
CA GLN A 186 -6.56 -16.82 -2.30
C GLN A 186 -5.21 -17.05 -2.95
N ILE A 187 -4.89 -16.37 -4.06
CA ILE A 187 -3.58 -16.42 -4.69
C ILE A 187 -2.49 -15.97 -3.70
N LEU A 188 -2.71 -14.87 -2.99
CA LEU A 188 -1.71 -14.38 -2.02
C LEU A 188 -1.48 -15.37 -0.88
N VAL A 189 -2.55 -15.99 -0.37
CA VAL A 189 -2.47 -16.97 0.74
C VAL A 189 -1.82 -18.27 0.31
N GLU A 190 -2.22 -18.82 -0.84
CA GLU A 190 -1.85 -20.17 -1.28
C GLU A 190 -0.49 -20.19 -1.98
N ASP A 191 -0.23 -19.23 -2.88
CA ASP A 191 0.92 -19.24 -3.77
C ASP A 191 2.09 -18.39 -3.25
N PHE A 192 1.82 -17.42 -2.35
CA PHE A 192 2.83 -16.51 -1.80
C PHE A 192 2.87 -16.50 -0.27
N PRO A 193 3.17 -17.62 0.40
CA PRO A 193 3.09 -17.74 1.86
C PRO A 193 4.06 -16.83 2.63
N GLN A 194 5.01 -16.18 1.95
CA GLN A 194 5.85 -15.14 2.54
C GLN A 194 5.06 -13.85 2.79
N ILE A 195 3.99 -13.56 2.03
CA ILE A 195 3.10 -12.44 2.29
C ILE A 195 2.22 -12.80 3.48
N ARG A 196 2.29 -12.00 4.53
CA ARG A 196 1.63 -12.29 5.81
C ARG A 196 0.70 -11.19 6.27
N ALA A 197 0.81 -9.99 5.69
CA ALA A 197 -0.01 -8.85 6.04
C ALA A 197 -0.63 -8.22 4.80
N ILE A 198 -1.91 -7.87 4.92
CA ILE A 198 -2.65 -7.12 3.91
C ILE A 198 -3.15 -5.83 4.54
N ALA A 199 -2.92 -4.71 3.88
CA ALA A 199 -3.47 -3.42 4.28
C ALA A 199 -4.47 -2.92 3.25
N SER A 200 -5.70 -2.65 3.66
CA SER A 200 -6.73 -2.11 2.78
C SER A 200 -7.65 -1.15 3.51
N ILE A 201 -8.35 -0.32 2.74
CA ILE A 201 -9.41 0.55 3.24
C ILE A 201 -10.75 -0.16 3.06
N TYR A 202 -11.73 0.33 3.80
CA TYR A 202 -13.12 -0.09 3.73
C TYR A 202 -13.87 0.59 2.61
N PHE A 203 -14.49 -0.23 1.78
CA PHE A 203 -15.67 0.21 1.04
C PHE A 203 -16.92 -0.41 1.69
N PRO A 204 -17.88 0.39 2.14
CA PRO A 204 -19.12 -0.15 2.69
C PRO A 204 -19.84 -1.00 1.65
N GLY A 205 -20.16 -2.22 1.98
CA GLY A 205 -21.19 -3.00 1.31
C GLY A 205 -20.77 -4.18 0.45
N GLU A 206 -19.55 -4.27 -0.09
CA GLU A 206 -19.18 -5.42 -0.94
C GLU A 206 -17.76 -5.92 -0.74
N PHE A 207 -16.91 -5.12 -0.16
CA PHE A 207 -15.56 -5.50 0.21
C PHE A 207 -15.47 -5.40 1.73
N GLU A 208 -15.88 -6.44 2.43
CA GLU A 208 -15.80 -6.51 3.88
C GLU A 208 -14.38 -6.78 4.33
N TYR A 209 -13.53 -5.79 4.21
CA TYR A 209 -12.20 -5.83 4.81
C TYR A 209 -12.28 -5.49 6.30
N SER A 210 -11.38 -6.06 7.10
CA SER A 210 -11.30 -5.74 8.51
C SER A 210 -10.87 -4.29 8.74
N GLN A 211 -11.54 -3.56 9.66
CA GLN A 211 -11.11 -2.22 10.12
C GLN A 211 -10.28 -2.29 11.40
N ASP A 212 -9.87 -3.46 11.78
CA ASP A 212 -9.08 -3.70 12.96
C ASP A 212 -7.76 -4.35 12.58
N PHE A 213 -6.75 -4.14 13.39
CA PHE A 213 -5.62 -5.04 13.43
C PHE A 213 -6.12 -6.39 13.93
N MET A 214 -6.14 -7.38 13.07
CA MET A 214 -6.57 -8.72 13.42
C MET A 214 -5.85 -9.76 12.57
N VAL A 215 -5.98 -11.00 12.97
CA VAL A 215 -5.62 -12.16 12.13
C VAL A 215 -6.90 -12.73 11.57
N SER A 216 -7.02 -12.78 10.27
CA SER A 216 -8.14 -13.38 9.57
C SER A 216 -8.13 -14.92 9.66
N GLU A 217 -9.23 -15.57 9.29
CA GLU A 217 -9.36 -17.03 9.36
C GLU A 217 -8.33 -17.76 8.48
N ASP A 218 -7.91 -17.15 7.38
CA ASP A 218 -6.86 -17.63 6.49
C ASP A 218 -5.43 -17.39 6.98
N GLY A 219 -5.28 -16.77 8.16
CA GLY A 219 -3.99 -16.48 8.80
C GLY A 219 -3.33 -15.19 8.41
N MET A 220 -3.94 -14.38 7.51
CA MET A 220 -3.43 -13.07 7.14
C MET A 220 -3.62 -12.06 8.28
N ILE A 221 -2.60 -11.23 8.48
CA ILE A 221 -2.65 -10.08 9.39
C ILE A 221 -3.29 -8.92 8.64
N GLU A 222 -4.41 -8.43 9.15
CA GLU A 222 -5.07 -7.25 8.62
C GLU A 222 -4.50 -6.00 9.28
N THR A 223 -4.04 -5.07 8.47
CA THR A 223 -3.54 -3.76 8.92
C THR A 223 -4.35 -2.67 8.24
N PRO A 224 -5.48 -2.26 8.84
CA PRO A 224 -6.41 -1.35 8.18
C PRO A 224 -5.78 0.02 7.93
N ARG A 225 -6.05 0.59 6.77
CA ARG A 225 -5.65 1.95 6.43
C ARG A 225 -6.73 2.91 6.94
N ILE A 226 -6.39 3.71 7.92
CA ILE A 226 -7.32 4.64 8.58
C ILE A 226 -7.25 6.02 7.93
N ILE A 227 -6.05 6.43 7.53
CA ILE A 227 -5.78 7.72 6.90
C ILE A 227 -5.05 7.43 5.61
N SER A 228 -5.53 7.91 4.49
CA SER A 228 -4.87 7.81 3.21
C SER A 228 -4.54 9.18 2.66
N GLY A 229 -3.29 9.34 2.32
CA GLY A 229 -2.78 10.36 1.43
C GLY A 229 -3.02 11.80 1.78
N TYR A 230 -2.76 12.59 0.78
CA TYR A 230 -2.96 14.01 0.76
C TYR A 230 -4.31 14.32 0.09
N ILE A 231 -5.38 14.33 0.87
CA ILE A 231 -6.68 14.82 0.39
C ILE A 231 -6.94 16.17 1.06
N ILE A 232 -6.86 17.24 0.26
CA ILE A 232 -7.19 18.59 0.73
C ILE A 232 -8.63 18.57 1.25
N GLY A 233 -8.81 18.91 2.53
CA GLY A 233 -10.11 18.91 3.19
C GLY A 233 -10.31 17.79 4.20
N SER A 234 -9.75 16.61 4.00
CA SER A 234 -9.92 15.50 4.94
C SER A 234 -9.17 15.68 6.27
N TYR A 235 -8.13 16.51 6.30
CA TYR A 235 -7.46 16.90 7.54
C TYR A 235 -8.41 17.56 8.57
N MET A 236 -9.35 18.36 8.08
CA MET A 236 -10.32 19.04 8.93
C MET A 236 -11.43 18.09 9.41
N GLU A 237 -11.74 17.07 8.61
CA GLU A 237 -12.79 16.10 8.91
C GLU A 237 -12.32 14.96 9.82
N THR A 238 -11.08 14.56 9.72
CA THR A 238 -10.52 13.45 10.50
C THR A 238 -9.87 13.88 11.81
N GLY A 239 -9.69 15.20 12.05
CA GLY A 239 -8.99 15.69 13.23
C GLY A 239 -7.50 15.28 13.26
N ALA A 240 -6.93 14.95 12.13
CA ALA A 240 -5.52 14.55 12.00
C ALA A 240 -4.60 15.79 11.86
N ILE A 241 -4.70 16.71 12.81
CA ILE A 241 -3.77 17.84 13.00
C ILE A 241 -3.09 17.71 14.35
#